data_d1c15bb4623ae0227a70d9fa3f5c7b7a
#
_entry.id   d1c15bb4623ae0227a70d9fa3f5c7b7a
#
_cell.length_a   1.000
_cell.length_b   1.000
_cell.length_c   1.000
_cell.angle_alpha   90.00
_cell.angle_beta   90.00
_cell.angle_gamma   90.00
#
_symmetry.space_group_name_H-M   'P 1'
#
loop_
_entity.id
_entity.type
_entity.pdbx_description
1 polymer ?
#
loop_
_entity_poly.entity_id
_entity_poly.type
_entity_poly.pdbx_seq_one_letter_code
_entity_poly.pdbx_strand_id
1 'polypeptide(L)'
;MASPYNSDPNNGKSWGTFVAALTINSTDWTRSFARAAYIDPVVSRPNLKVLAEHRVSRIMFDTSNKDSVKATGVKFKKTRHGKEYTVHAKREVIVASGTVNTPQILQLSGIGEKNLLKSKNINVVVNLPGVGEHLQDHMSTGVVWSPKNSSLMPPQIVTGNAKVDSFTNSGTAYVNASTVMGNKWPQYIKEVKRNKTAAVNALQAPWEVKKGYEATYDAVTKLLNSPIGAVELLLSLTFGNVQVQAAMQHPMSRGKIYLNSADVFDAPVINPRYMEQRSDMDIMFAGAKLAQKVGQTDPLNSYMGSQVNPSVNTTTREQWIGWLRNQLHTEFHPCGTASMMPRNLGGVVNNELLVYGTSNLRVVDA
;
A
#
# COMPACT_ATOMS: atom_id res chain seq x y z
N MET A 1 6.18 -26.19 -14.35
CA MET A 1 4.82 -26.15 -14.92
C MET A 1 4.60 -24.76 -15.46
N ALA A 2 4.11 -24.63 -16.69
CA ALA A 2 3.76 -23.31 -17.23
C ALA A 2 2.56 -22.76 -16.42
N SER A 3 2.65 -21.50 -16.01
CA SER A 3 1.53 -20.81 -15.40
C SER A 3 0.43 -20.63 -16.47
N PRO A 4 -0.84 -20.91 -16.19
CA PRO A 4 -1.90 -20.71 -17.17
C PRO A 4 -2.02 -19.22 -17.54
N TYR A 5 -2.29 -18.96 -18.82
CA TYR A 5 -2.65 -17.63 -19.26
C TYR A 5 -4.08 -17.29 -18.78
N ASN A 6 -4.21 -16.13 -18.15
CA ASN A 6 -5.50 -15.60 -17.72
C ASN A 6 -5.85 -14.40 -18.62
N SER A 7 -6.86 -14.55 -19.48
CA SER A 7 -7.27 -13.50 -20.41
C SER A 7 -8.01 -12.34 -19.74
N ASP A 8 -8.52 -12.55 -18.52
CA ASP A 8 -9.22 -11.54 -17.72
C ASP A 8 -8.73 -11.58 -16.27
N PRO A 9 -7.73 -10.76 -15.90
CA PRO A 9 -7.19 -10.72 -14.55
C PRO A 9 -8.20 -10.21 -13.51
N ASN A 10 -9.29 -9.58 -13.93
CA ASN A 10 -10.31 -9.00 -13.06
C ASN A 10 -11.51 -9.93 -12.80
N ASN A 11 -11.49 -11.16 -13.28
CA ASN A 11 -12.59 -12.14 -13.14
C ASN A 11 -12.64 -12.85 -11.77
N GLY A 12 -11.84 -12.41 -10.81
CA GLY A 12 -11.71 -13.02 -9.48
C GLY A 12 -10.72 -14.19 -9.40
N LYS A 13 -10.08 -14.58 -10.50
CA LYS A 13 -8.99 -15.55 -10.55
C LYS A 13 -7.64 -14.83 -10.64
N SER A 14 -7.13 -14.38 -9.51
CA SER A 14 -5.92 -13.55 -9.41
C SER A 14 -4.62 -14.38 -9.43
N TRP A 15 -4.52 -15.41 -10.26
CA TRP A 15 -3.31 -16.21 -10.43
C TRP A 15 -3.12 -16.60 -11.90
N GLY A 16 -1.86 -16.80 -12.29
CA GLY A 16 -1.50 -17.06 -13.66
C GLY A 16 -0.75 -15.91 -14.30
N THR A 17 -0.51 -16.01 -15.61
CA THR A 17 0.12 -14.96 -16.43
C THR A 17 -0.93 -14.19 -17.21
N PHE A 18 -0.76 -12.88 -17.34
CA PHE A 18 -1.69 -12.02 -18.08
C PHE A 18 -0.99 -10.74 -18.55
N VAL A 19 -1.64 -10.04 -19.46
CA VAL A 19 -1.32 -8.66 -19.79
C VAL A 19 -2.18 -7.79 -18.91
N ALA A 20 -1.56 -7.00 -18.03
CA ALA A 20 -2.28 -6.14 -17.10
C ALA A 20 -3.04 -5.04 -17.85
N ALA A 21 -4.26 -4.74 -17.38
CA ALA A 21 -4.99 -3.56 -17.83
C ALA A 21 -4.29 -2.29 -17.36
N LEU A 22 -4.12 -1.32 -18.25
CA LEU A 22 -3.45 -0.07 -17.97
C LEU A 22 -4.46 1.05 -17.69
N THR A 23 -4.12 1.94 -16.78
CA THR A 23 -4.93 3.12 -16.46
C THR A 23 -4.62 4.26 -17.43
N ILE A 24 -4.89 4.03 -18.72
CA ILE A 24 -4.66 4.95 -19.82
C ILE A 24 -5.99 5.28 -20.49
N ASN A 25 -6.26 6.57 -20.70
CA ASN A 25 -7.41 7.02 -21.48
C ASN A 25 -7.16 6.68 -22.96
N SER A 26 -8.02 5.88 -23.56
CA SER A 26 -7.88 5.42 -24.94
C SER A 26 -8.09 6.52 -26.00
N THR A 27 -8.61 7.69 -25.62
CA THR A 27 -8.88 8.80 -26.53
C THR A 27 -7.64 9.66 -26.75
N ASP A 28 -6.96 10.04 -25.67
CA ASP A 28 -5.83 10.97 -25.71
C ASP A 28 -4.50 10.34 -25.27
N TRP A 29 -4.53 9.07 -24.85
CA TRP A 29 -3.37 8.28 -24.39
C TRP A 29 -2.66 8.86 -23.17
N THR A 30 -3.35 9.68 -22.39
CA THR A 30 -2.88 10.18 -21.12
C THR A 30 -3.28 9.26 -19.96
N ARG A 31 -2.65 9.46 -18.80
CA ARG A 31 -3.03 8.72 -17.59
C ARG A 31 -4.46 9.05 -17.21
N SER A 32 -5.31 8.03 -17.05
CA SER A 32 -6.63 8.16 -16.44
C SER A 32 -6.49 8.11 -14.91
N PHE A 33 -7.02 9.11 -14.21
CA PHE A 33 -7.00 9.21 -12.75
C PHE A 33 -8.22 9.97 -12.24
N ALA A 34 -8.45 9.93 -10.94
CA ALA A 34 -9.71 10.42 -10.34
C ALA A 34 -10.06 11.87 -10.70
N ARG A 35 -9.08 12.79 -10.73
CA ARG A 35 -9.34 14.18 -11.13
C ARG A 35 -9.85 14.25 -12.56
N ALA A 36 -9.11 13.67 -13.52
CA ALA A 36 -9.48 13.71 -14.93
C ALA A 36 -10.83 13.03 -15.21
N ALA A 37 -11.13 11.92 -14.48
CA ALA A 37 -12.35 11.15 -14.68
C ALA A 37 -13.59 11.76 -14.01
N TYR A 38 -13.44 12.39 -12.82
CA TYR A 38 -14.58 12.76 -11.99
C TYR A 38 -14.68 14.26 -11.65
N ILE A 39 -13.57 15.00 -11.64
CA ILE A 39 -13.57 16.43 -11.28
C ILE A 39 -13.61 17.32 -12.51
N ASP A 40 -12.69 17.13 -13.44
CA ASP A 40 -12.55 17.99 -14.62
C ASP A 40 -13.85 18.07 -15.45
N PRO A 41 -14.63 17.00 -15.69
CA PRO A 41 -15.90 17.07 -16.40
C PRO A 41 -17.00 17.90 -15.70
N VAL A 42 -16.87 18.11 -14.37
CA VAL A 42 -17.92 18.76 -13.57
C VAL A 42 -17.42 19.99 -12.80
N VAL A 43 -16.21 20.45 -13.08
CA VAL A 43 -15.58 21.59 -12.35
C VAL A 43 -16.38 22.89 -12.47
N SER A 44 -17.15 23.05 -13.54
CA SER A 44 -18.02 24.22 -13.77
C SER A 44 -19.32 24.25 -12.94
N ARG A 45 -19.64 23.15 -12.23
CA ARG A 45 -20.86 23.10 -11.40
C ARG A 45 -20.82 24.17 -10.30
N PRO A 46 -21.88 25.01 -10.16
CA PRO A 46 -21.88 26.11 -9.19
C PRO A 46 -21.84 25.64 -7.73
N ASN A 47 -22.28 24.40 -7.47
CA ASN A 47 -22.28 23.75 -6.15
C ASN A 47 -21.00 22.95 -5.85
N LEU A 48 -20.02 22.91 -6.76
CA LEU A 48 -18.71 22.31 -6.54
C LEU A 48 -17.66 23.40 -6.40
N LYS A 49 -16.91 23.38 -5.28
CA LYS A 49 -15.76 24.27 -5.05
C LYS A 49 -14.55 23.42 -4.70
N VAL A 50 -13.49 23.55 -5.48
CA VAL A 50 -12.19 22.91 -5.22
C VAL A 50 -11.22 24.00 -4.74
N LEU A 51 -10.70 23.84 -3.53
CA LEU A 51 -9.73 24.74 -2.93
C LEU A 51 -8.36 24.04 -2.91
N ALA A 52 -7.53 24.35 -3.89
CA ALA A 52 -6.16 23.83 -3.97
C ALA A 52 -5.20 24.56 -3.03
N GLU A 53 -4.00 23.99 -2.83
CA GLU A 53 -2.90 24.57 -2.05
C GLU A 53 -3.21 24.91 -0.58
N HIS A 54 -4.22 24.26 0.00
CA HIS A 54 -4.58 24.43 1.40
C HIS A 54 -4.48 23.09 2.14
N ARG A 55 -4.10 23.14 3.41
CA ARG A 55 -4.09 22.00 4.31
C ARG A 55 -5.20 22.15 5.34
N VAL A 56 -5.99 21.09 5.51
CA VAL A 56 -6.94 20.99 6.62
C VAL A 56 -6.13 20.78 7.90
N SER A 57 -6.26 21.70 8.86
CA SER A 57 -5.55 21.63 10.13
C SER A 57 -6.27 20.74 11.13
N ARG A 58 -7.60 20.76 11.13
CA ARG A 58 -8.42 19.89 12.00
C ARG A 58 -9.90 19.88 11.57
N ILE A 59 -10.58 18.83 11.99
CA ILE A 59 -12.04 18.72 11.97
C ILE A 59 -12.59 19.34 13.25
N MET A 60 -13.70 20.06 13.16
CA MET A 60 -14.41 20.62 14.31
C MET A 60 -15.57 19.71 14.70
N PHE A 61 -15.83 19.59 15.99
CA PHE A 61 -16.88 18.72 16.52
C PHE A 61 -17.82 19.46 17.47
N ASP A 62 -19.10 19.09 17.41
CA ASP A 62 -20.03 19.22 18.50
C ASP A 62 -19.90 17.96 19.37
N THR A 63 -19.53 18.16 20.61
CA THR A 63 -19.29 17.09 21.61
C THR A 63 -20.39 17.05 22.69
N SER A 64 -21.53 17.67 22.44
CA SER A 64 -22.69 17.64 23.37
C SER A 64 -23.17 16.21 23.63
N ASN A 65 -23.15 15.35 22.62
CA ASN A 65 -23.32 13.91 22.76
C ASN A 65 -21.94 13.21 22.71
N LYS A 66 -21.48 12.74 23.86
CA LYS A 66 -20.16 12.07 23.98
C LYS A 66 -20.09 10.68 23.34
N ASP A 67 -21.22 10.02 23.16
CA ASP A 67 -21.27 8.66 22.58
C ASP A 67 -21.26 8.70 21.05
N SER A 68 -21.64 9.83 20.47
CA SER A 68 -21.69 10.03 19.00
C SER A 68 -21.49 11.50 18.66
N VAL A 69 -20.22 11.92 18.59
CA VAL A 69 -19.87 13.31 18.30
C VAL A 69 -20.20 13.65 16.84
N LYS A 70 -20.58 14.91 16.58
CA LYS A 70 -20.96 15.37 15.25
C LYS A 70 -19.87 16.28 14.67
N ALA A 71 -19.35 15.95 13.49
CA ALA A 71 -18.47 16.85 12.75
C ALA A 71 -19.26 18.06 12.25
N THR A 72 -18.83 19.28 12.58
CA THR A 72 -19.49 20.54 12.26
C THR A 72 -18.80 21.32 11.15
N GLY A 73 -17.60 20.92 10.75
CA GLY A 73 -16.81 21.56 9.71
C GLY A 73 -15.33 21.28 9.83
N VAL A 74 -14.52 22.03 9.11
CA VAL A 74 -13.07 21.92 9.13
C VAL A 74 -12.40 23.29 9.21
N LYS A 75 -11.20 23.31 9.80
CA LYS A 75 -10.28 24.44 9.74
C LYS A 75 -9.17 24.13 8.75
N PHE A 76 -8.73 25.13 8.00
CA PHE A 76 -7.70 24.97 6.99
C PHE A 76 -6.87 26.24 6.78
N LYS A 77 -5.67 26.10 6.27
CA LYS A 77 -4.75 27.21 5.98
C LYS A 77 -3.78 26.86 4.85
N LYS A 78 -3.29 27.91 4.19
CA LYS A 78 -2.35 27.75 3.05
C LYS A 78 -0.92 27.49 3.52
N THR A 79 -0.47 28.20 4.54
CA THR A 79 0.91 28.11 5.05
C THR A 79 0.90 27.96 6.58
N ARG A 80 2.02 27.52 7.17
CA ARG A 80 2.19 27.31 8.62
C ARG A 80 1.77 28.54 9.44
N HIS A 81 2.18 29.70 9.03
CA HIS A 81 1.90 30.97 9.73
C HIS A 81 0.77 31.79 9.06
N GLY A 82 0.12 31.21 8.05
CA GLY A 82 -0.96 31.86 7.33
C GLY A 82 -2.27 31.93 8.13
N LYS A 83 -3.19 32.76 7.65
CA LYS A 83 -4.54 32.87 8.20
C LYS A 83 -5.24 31.51 8.18
N GLU A 84 -5.87 31.15 9.30
CA GLU A 84 -6.73 29.98 9.40
C GLU A 84 -8.17 30.34 9.02
N TYR A 85 -8.75 29.55 8.16
CA TYR A 85 -10.12 29.69 7.70
C TYR A 85 -10.96 28.54 8.26
N THR A 86 -12.26 28.75 8.30
CA THR A 86 -13.24 27.76 8.74
C THR A 86 -14.32 27.60 7.68
N VAL A 87 -14.72 26.37 7.42
CA VAL A 87 -15.91 26.04 6.64
C VAL A 87 -16.78 25.08 7.45
N HIS A 88 -18.08 25.36 7.50
CA HIS A 88 -19.05 24.53 8.22
C HIS A 88 -19.69 23.50 7.29
N ALA A 89 -19.86 22.28 7.82
CA ALA A 89 -20.53 21.18 7.13
C ALA A 89 -22.00 21.10 7.57
N LYS A 90 -22.91 21.09 6.61
CA LYS A 90 -24.36 20.95 6.90
C LYS A 90 -24.77 19.49 7.07
N ARG A 91 -24.13 18.56 6.35
CA ARG A 91 -24.47 17.13 6.36
C ARG A 91 -23.37 16.31 6.98
N GLU A 92 -22.24 16.17 6.32
CA GLU A 92 -21.14 15.32 6.74
C GLU A 92 -19.78 15.91 6.36
N VAL A 93 -18.73 15.40 6.99
CA VAL A 93 -17.32 15.60 6.59
C VAL A 93 -16.80 14.27 6.08
N ILE A 94 -16.15 14.30 4.91
CA ILE A 94 -15.53 13.13 4.30
C ILE A 94 -14.01 13.36 4.25
N VAL A 95 -13.25 12.46 4.85
CA VAL A 95 -11.79 12.48 4.83
C VAL A 95 -11.32 11.50 3.74
N ALA A 96 -10.56 12.01 2.77
CA ALA A 96 -9.96 11.26 1.68
C ALA A 96 -8.52 11.74 1.45
N SER A 97 -7.74 11.77 2.53
CA SER A 97 -6.39 12.37 2.55
C SER A 97 -5.28 11.33 2.32
N GLY A 98 -5.67 10.11 2.00
CA GLY A 98 -4.77 8.97 1.76
C GLY A 98 -4.22 8.38 3.04
N THR A 99 -3.57 7.23 2.89
CA THR A 99 -3.04 6.40 3.98
C THR A 99 -2.16 7.17 4.97
N VAL A 100 -1.43 8.20 4.49
CA VAL A 100 -0.49 8.97 5.33
C VAL A 100 -1.20 10.11 6.07
N ASN A 101 -2.03 10.89 5.37
CA ASN A 101 -2.56 12.12 5.97
C ASN A 101 -3.93 11.92 6.62
N THR A 102 -4.69 10.89 6.27
CA THR A 102 -5.95 10.58 6.94
C THR A 102 -5.78 10.34 8.44
N PRO A 103 -4.87 9.45 8.90
CA PRO A 103 -4.62 9.31 10.33
C PRO A 103 -4.06 10.59 10.96
N GLN A 104 -3.24 11.37 10.25
CA GLN A 104 -2.74 12.65 10.75
C GLN A 104 -3.90 13.62 11.06
N ILE A 105 -4.85 13.79 10.12
CA ILE A 105 -5.99 14.70 10.32
C ILE A 105 -6.90 14.20 11.44
N LEU A 106 -7.19 12.91 11.51
CA LEU A 106 -8.00 12.34 12.60
C LEU A 106 -7.34 12.58 13.95
N GLN A 107 -6.05 12.30 14.08
CA GLN A 107 -5.29 12.50 15.33
C GLN A 107 -5.21 13.99 15.71
N LEU A 108 -4.90 14.89 14.77
CA LEU A 108 -4.91 16.34 15.00
C LEU A 108 -6.28 16.87 15.44
N SER A 109 -7.34 16.15 15.07
CA SER A 109 -8.74 16.48 15.43
C SER A 109 -9.20 15.83 16.73
N GLY A 110 -8.31 15.12 17.44
CA GLY A 110 -8.63 14.48 18.71
C GLY A 110 -9.23 13.07 18.59
N ILE A 111 -9.14 12.44 17.41
CA ILE A 111 -9.59 11.04 17.18
C ILE A 111 -8.35 10.16 17.01
N GLY A 112 -8.06 9.31 17.97
CA GLY A 112 -6.87 8.46 17.97
C GLY A 112 -6.58 7.84 19.32
N GLU A 113 -5.38 7.26 19.47
CA GLU A 113 -4.92 6.69 20.72
C GLU A 113 -4.74 7.79 21.79
N LYS A 114 -5.38 7.61 22.95
CA LYS A 114 -5.48 8.61 24.01
C LYS A 114 -4.13 9.12 24.50
N ASN A 115 -3.14 8.23 24.70
CA ASN A 115 -1.85 8.63 25.27
C ASN A 115 -1.01 9.38 24.22
N LEU A 116 -1.07 8.98 22.96
CA LEU A 116 -0.47 9.70 21.85
C LEU A 116 -1.02 11.12 21.77
N LEU A 117 -2.35 11.28 21.76
CA LEU A 117 -2.99 12.59 21.67
C LEU A 117 -2.60 13.49 22.85
N LYS A 118 -2.65 12.97 24.08
CA LYS A 118 -2.22 13.70 25.28
C LYS A 118 -0.75 14.11 25.23
N SER A 119 0.14 13.25 24.71
CA SER A 119 1.57 13.57 24.56
C SER A 119 1.84 14.73 23.61
N LYS A 120 0.87 15.04 22.72
CA LYS A 120 0.92 16.17 21.78
C LYS A 120 0.05 17.35 22.24
N ASN A 121 -0.44 17.34 23.47
CA ASN A 121 -1.37 18.36 24.01
C ASN A 121 -2.67 18.52 23.17
N ILE A 122 -3.17 17.41 22.61
CA ILE A 122 -4.41 17.37 21.85
C ILE A 122 -5.51 16.81 22.73
N ASN A 123 -6.63 17.54 22.82
CA ASN A 123 -7.83 17.09 23.54
C ASN A 123 -8.40 15.83 22.87
N VAL A 124 -8.68 14.80 23.67
CA VAL A 124 -9.29 13.57 23.17
C VAL A 124 -10.77 13.76 22.95
N VAL A 125 -11.20 13.69 21.70
CA VAL A 125 -12.62 13.73 21.29
C VAL A 125 -13.17 12.30 21.26
N VAL A 126 -12.47 11.38 20.58
CA VAL A 126 -12.79 9.95 20.55
C VAL A 126 -11.51 9.16 20.76
N ASN A 127 -11.48 8.32 21.81
CA ASN A 127 -10.41 7.34 21.94
C ASN A 127 -10.62 6.21 20.93
N LEU A 128 -9.79 6.20 19.88
CA LEU A 128 -9.86 5.26 18.78
C LEU A 128 -8.45 4.76 18.44
N PRO A 129 -7.94 3.75 19.18
CA PRO A 129 -6.54 3.34 19.11
C PRO A 129 -6.06 2.82 17.75
N GLY A 130 -6.99 2.39 16.88
CA GLY A 130 -6.67 1.88 15.56
C GLY A 130 -6.26 2.94 14.53
N VAL A 131 -6.49 4.23 14.82
CA VAL A 131 -6.12 5.30 13.88
C VAL A 131 -4.61 5.35 13.69
N GLY A 132 -4.18 5.11 12.46
CA GLY A 132 -2.78 5.07 12.06
C GLY A 132 -2.10 3.71 12.25
N GLU A 133 -2.76 2.73 12.86
CA GLU A 133 -2.26 1.35 13.01
C GLU A 133 -2.59 0.49 11.77
N HIS A 134 -2.10 -0.73 11.75
CA HIS A 134 -2.32 -1.71 10.67
C HIS A 134 -1.76 -1.31 9.29
N LEU A 135 -0.85 -0.34 9.22
CA LEU A 135 -0.19 0.03 7.97
C LEU A 135 0.43 -1.21 7.31
N GLN A 136 0.06 -1.44 6.09
CA GLN A 136 0.67 -2.46 5.22
C GLN A 136 1.01 -1.86 3.87
N ASP A 137 1.94 -2.52 3.16
CA ASP A 137 2.39 -2.09 1.84
C ASP A 137 2.96 -3.28 1.09
N HIS A 138 2.93 -3.25 -0.22
CA HIS A 138 3.63 -4.22 -1.04
C HIS A 138 5.11 -3.87 -1.11
N MET A 139 5.96 -4.86 -0.81
CA MET A 139 7.41 -4.73 -0.95
C MET A 139 7.87 -5.46 -2.19
N SER A 140 8.73 -4.84 -2.96
CA SER A 140 9.26 -5.41 -4.19
C SER A 140 10.76 -5.26 -4.35
N THR A 141 11.29 -6.03 -5.25
CA THR A 141 12.68 -5.97 -5.74
C THR A 141 12.73 -6.58 -7.13
N GLY A 142 13.83 -6.38 -7.87
CA GLY A 142 13.96 -6.92 -9.21
C GLY A 142 15.35 -7.49 -9.50
N VAL A 143 15.38 -8.61 -10.19
CA VAL A 143 16.60 -9.14 -10.81
C VAL A 143 16.72 -8.49 -12.19
N VAL A 144 17.90 -7.96 -12.50
CA VAL A 144 18.16 -7.11 -13.65
C VAL A 144 19.22 -7.71 -14.55
N TRP A 145 18.99 -7.68 -15.85
CA TRP A 145 19.93 -8.10 -16.89
C TRP A 145 20.14 -6.97 -17.90
N SER A 146 21.36 -6.88 -18.44
CA SER A 146 21.56 -6.14 -19.68
C SER A 146 20.78 -6.82 -20.81
N PRO A 147 20.28 -6.09 -21.81
CA PRO A 147 19.71 -6.73 -22.99
C PRO A 147 20.83 -7.38 -23.82
N LYS A 148 20.56 -8.54 -24.40
CA LYS A 148 21.51 -9.19 -25.32
C LYS A 148 21.71 -8.40 -26.60
N ASN A 149 20.68 -7.71 -27.02
CA ASN A 149 20.69 -6.79 -28.16
C ASN A 149 19.96 -5.51 -27.77
N SER A 150 20.68 -4.40 -27.68
CA SER A 150 20.13 -3.10 -27.32
C SER A 150 19.12 -2.53 -28.33
N SER A 151 19.15 -3.00 -29.59
CA SER A 151 18.15 -2.58 -30.60
C SER A 151 16.75 -3.11 -30.34
N LEU A 152 16.62 -4.14 -29.47
CA LEU A 152 15.32 -4.66 -29.03
C LEU A 152 14.69 -3.82 -27.91
N MET A 153 15.44 -2.87 -27.35
CA MET A 153 14.92 -1.98 -26.33
C MET A 153 14.14 -0.83 -26.99
N PRO A 154 12.95 -0.50 -26.50
CA PRO A 154 12.23 0.67 -27.01
C PRO A 154 13.12 1.91 -26.83
N PRO A 155 13.12 2.83 -27.78
CA PRO A 155 13.87 4.05 -27.65
C PRO A 155 13.44 4.80 -26.39
N GLN A 156 14.40 5.25 -25.58
CA GLN A 156 14.17 6.09 -24.40
C GLN A 156 13.84 7.55 -24.79
N ILE A 157 13.22 7.75 -25.95
CA ILE A 157 12.98 9.06 -26.55
C ILE A 157 11.47 9.27 -26.60
N VAL A 158 11.03 10.41 -26.09
CA VAL A 158 9.67 10.90 -26.31
C VAL A 158 9.51 11.19 -27.80
N THR A 159 8.65 10.41 -28.47
CA THR A 159 8.45 10.48 -29.93
C THR A 159 7.53 11.62 -30.34
N GLY A 160 6.77 12.19 -29.40
CA GLY A 160 5.68 13.11 -29.64
C GLY A 160 4.38 12.43 -30.10
N ASN A 161 4.38 11.10 -30.22
CA ASN A 161 3.17 10.31 -30.47
C ASN A 161 2.66 9.75 -29.14
N ALA A 162 1.60 10.34 -28.61
CA ALA A 162 1.05 9.97 -27.31
C ALA A 162 0.74 8.48 -27.18
N LYS A 163 0.27 7.83 -28.23
CA LYS A 163 -0.02 6.38 -28.24
C LYS A 163 1.25 5.54 -28.07
N VAL A 164 2.34 5.94 -28.70
CA VAL A 164 3.64 5.25 -28.59
C VAL A 164 4.30 5.56 -27.25
N ASP A 165 4.25 6.81 -26.83
CA ASP A 165 4.92 7.29 -25.61
C ASP A 165 4.20 6.81 -24.34
N SER A 166 2.89 6.48 -24.42
CA SER A 166 2.13 5.92 -23.30
C SER A 166 2.33 4.40 -23.12
N PHE A 167 3.08 3.74 -24.02
CA PHE A 167 3.32 2.30 -23.90
C PHE A 167 4.08 1.99 -22.61
N THR A 168 3.48 1.11 -21.79
CA THR A 168 4.12 0.55 -20.61
C THR A 168 4.13 -0.96 -20.71
N ASN A 169 5.20 -1.60 -20.20
CA ASN A 169 5.24 -3.04 -20.11
C ASN A 169 4.18 -3.52 -19.09
N SER A 170 3.40 -4.50 -19.49
CA SER A 170 2.29 -5.02 -18.71
C SER A 170 2.29 -6.55 -18.58
N GLY A 171 3.40 -7.21 -18.91
CA GLY A 171 3.57 -8.66 -18.73
C GLY A 171 3.68 -9.00 -17.24
N THR A 172 2.61 -9.56 -16.67
CA THR A 172 2.48 -9.81 -15.24
C THR A 172 2.13 -11.28 -14.98
N ALA A 173 2.60 -11.81 -13.85
CA ALA A 173 2.18 -13.11 -13.34
C ALA A 173 1.95 -13.03 -11.84
N TYR A 174 0.81 -13.53 -11.37
CA TYR A 174 0.60 -13.78 -9.95
C TYR A 174 0.81 -15.26 -9.63
N VAL A 175 1.66 -15.51 -8.63
CA VAL A 175 2.08 -16.86 -8.25
C VAL A 175 1.71 -17.12 -6.78
N ASN A 176 1.01 -18.21 -6.50
CA ASN A 176 0.63 -18.55 -5.14
C ASN A 176 1.85 -18.95 -4.27
N ALA A 177 1.70 -18.86 -2.95
CA ALA A 177 2.79 -19.06 -2.01
C ALA A 177 3.39 -20.48 -2.09
N SER A 178 2.58 -21.50 -2.32
CA SER A 178 3.07 -22.89 -2.41
C SER A 178 3.98 -23.10 -3.64
N THR A 179 3.65 -22.50 -4.77
CA THR A 179 4.49 -22.53 -5.98
C THR A 179 5.78 -21.74 -5.79
N VAL A 180 5.71 -20.55 -5.19
CA VAL A 180 6.88 -19.71 -4.89
C VAL A 180 7.85 -20.44 -3.95
N MET A 181 7.34 -21.05 -2.89
CA MET A 181 8.14 -21.74 -1.87
C MET A 181 8.62 -23.14 -2.31
N GLY A 182 7.93 -23.77 -3.27
CA GLY A 182 8.26 -25.11 -3.76
C GLY A 182 8.30 -26.15 -2.65
N ASN A 183 9.37 -26.94 -2.59
CA ASN A 183 9.56 -27.98 -1.58
C ASN A 183 9.69 -27.45 -0.14
N LYS A 184 9.93 -26.15 0.06
CA LYS A 184 9.97 -25.51 1.38
C LYS A 184 8.60 -25.10 1.90
N TRP A 185 7.55 -25.21 1.09
CA TRP A 185 6.20 -24.80 1.45
C TRP A 185 5.68 -25.40 2.77
N PRO A 186 5.77 -26.72 3.02
CA PRO A 186 5.23 -27.29 4.25
C PRO A 186 5.90 -26.76 5.51
N GLN A 187 7.21 -26.50 5.45
CA GLN A 187 7.94 -25.90 6.57
C GLN A 187 7.56 -24.43 6.74
N TYR A 188 7.52 -23.66 5.66
CA TYR A 188 7.19 -22.25 5.69
C TYR A 188 5.82 -21.99 6.34
N ILE A 189 4.76 -22.65 5.86
CA ILE A 189 3.41 -22.41 6.41
C ILE A 189 3.28 -22.89 7.86
N LYS A 190 3.99 -23.93 8.27
CA LYS A 190 4.11 -24.38 9.65
C LYS A 190 4.74 -23.32 10.54
N GLU A 191 5.83 -22.68 10.07
CA GLU A 191 6.51 -21.61 10.79
C GLU A 191 5.67 -20.35 10.88
N VAL A 192 4.99 -19.95 9.80
CA VAL A 192 4.01 -18.85 9.82
C VAL A 192 2.99 -19.08 10.94
N LYS A 193 2.31 -20.22 10.97
CA LYS A 193 1.32 -20.55 11.99
C LYS A 193 1.89 -20.54 13.41
N ARG A 194 3.08 -21.11 13.62
CA ARG A 194 3.74 -21.18 14.93
C ARG A 194 4.11 -19.80 15.48
N ASN A 195 4.50 -18.88 14.62
CA ASN A 195 5.03 -17.58 15.02
C ASN A 195 3.96 -16.53 15.35
N LYS A 196 2.66 -16.83 15.13
CA LYS A 196 1.55 -15.89 15.36
C LYS A 196 1.59 -15.25 16.73
N THR A 197 1.61 -16.06 17.79
CA THR A 197 1.58 -15.55 19.17
C THR A 197 2.78 -14.66 19.48
N ALA A 198 3.97 -15.03 19.02
CA ALA A 198 5.17 -14.20 19.21
C ALA A 198 5.05 -12.88 18.45
N ALA A 199 4.55 -12.89 17.21
CA ALA A 199 4.33 -11.70 16.39
C ALA A 199 3.33 -10.74 17.05
N VAL A 200 2.21 -11.24 17.55
CA VAL A 200 1.17 -10.46 18.25
C VAL A 200 1.73 -9.85 19.55
N ASN A 201 2.49 -10.62 20.32
CA ASN A 201 3.06 -10.14 21.59
C ASN A 201 4.15 -9.08 21.35
N ALA A 202 4.93 -9.20 20.30
CA ALA A 202 5.97 -8.23 19.96
C ALA A 202 5.40 -6.87 19.51
N LEU A 203 4.14 -6.82 19.06
CA LEU A 203 3.51 -5.59 18.60
C LEU A 203 3.32 -4.62 19.77
N GLN A 204 3.99 -3.45 19.70
CA GLN A 204 3.85 -2.39 20.68
C GLN A 204 2.62 -1.52 20.34
N ALA A 205 1.44 -2.00 20.73
CA ALA A 205 0.15 -1.39 20.40
C ALA A 205 -0.88 -1.66 21.50
N PRO A 206 -1.98 -0.88 21.56
CA PRO A 206 -3.14 -1.15 22.42
C PRO A 206 -3.75 -2.54 22.19
N TRP A 207 -4.50 -3.01 23.18
CA TRP A 207 -5.07 -4.35 23.16
C TRP A 207 -5.96 -4.62 21.94
N GLU A 208 -6.83 -3.68 21.59
CA GLU A 208 -7.73 -3.79 20.44
C GLU A 208 -6.95 -3.96 19.13
N VAL A 209 -5.86 -3.21 18.96
CA VAL A 209 -4.98 -3.29 17.79
C VAL A 209 -4.26 -4.65 17.74
N LYS A 210 -3.79 -5.16 18.88
CA LYS A 210 -3.21 -6.52 18.95
C LYS A 210 -4.20 -7.60 18.55
N LYS A 211 -5.46 -7.50 19.00
CA LYS A 211 -6.53 -8.42 18.62
C LYS A 211 -6.86 -8.33 17.13
N GLY A 212 -6.88 -7.14 16.57
CA GLY A 212 -7.04 -6.95 15.13
C GLY A 212 -5.87 -7.52 14.33
N TYR A 213 -4.64 -7.32 14.81
CA TYR A 213 -3.46 -7.93 14.18
C TYR A 213 -3.51 -9.45 14.23
N GLU A 214 -3.95 -10.05 15.34
CA GLU A 214 -4.16 -11.49 15.45
C GLU A 214 -5.16 -12.01 14.40
N ALA A 215 -6.30 -11.32 14.25
CA ALA A 215 -7.33 -11.67 13.27
C ALA A 215 -6.83 -11.53 11.82
N THR A 216 -6.11 -10.45 11.50
CA THR A 216 -5.53 -10.24 10.17
C THR A 216 -4.40 -11.23 9.88
N TYR A 217 -3.62 -11.62 10.88
CA TYR A 217 -2.59 -12.66 10.76
C TYR A 217 -3.21 -14.00 10.34
N ASP A 218 -4.32 -14.39 10.97
CA ASP A 218 -5.07 -15.60 10.59
C ASP A 218 -5.64 -15.50 9.17
N ALA A 219 -6.19 -14.33 8.80
CA ALA A 219 -6.71 -14.09 7.45
C ALA A 219 -5.60 -14.20 6.39
N VAL A 220 -4.46 -13.56 6.60
CA VAL A 220 -3.30 -13.65 5.68
C VAL A 220 -2.77 -15.08 5.62
N THR A 221 -2.71 -15.80 6.75
CA THR A 221 -2.32 -17.22 6.77
C THR A 221 -3.25 -18.09 5.90
N LYS A 222 -4.56 -17.81 5.91
CA LYS A 222 -5.54 -18.48 5.03
C LYS A 222 -5.31 -18.13 3.57
N LEU A 223 -5.07 -16.84 3.25
CA LEU A 223 -4.74 -16.39 1.89
C LEU A 223 -3.49 -17.07 1.35
N LEU A 224 -2.42 -17.12 2.11
CA LEU A 224 -1.18 -17.80 1.72
C LEU A 224 -1.40 -19.31 1.47
N ASN A 225 -2.35 -19.93 2.19
CA ASN A 225 -2.71 -21.35 2.04
C ASN A 225 -3.83 -21.59 0.99
N SER A 226 -4.01 -20.65 0.07
CA SER A 226 -5.00 -20.72 -0.99
C SER A 226 -4.33 -20.55 -2.36
N PRO A 227 -5.04 -20.74 -3.49
CA PRO A 227 -4.49 -20.51 -4.82
C PRO A 227 -4.29 -19.03 -5.18
N ILE A 228 -4.60 -18.09 -4.28
CA ILE A 228 -4.44 -16.64 -4.53
C ILE A 228 -2.96 -16.29 -4.73
N GLY A 229 -2.69 -15.34 -5.63
CA GLY A 229 -1.34 -14.83 -5.88
C GLY A 229 -0.71 -14.20 -4.64
N ALA A 230 0.41 -14.75 -4.19
CA ALA A 230 1.16 -14.26 -3.03
C ALA A 230 2.37 -13.40 -3.43
N VAL A 231 2.90 -13.65 -4.63
CA VAL A 231 3.97 -12.88 -5.24
C VAL A 231 3.56 -12.53 -6.66
N GLU A 232 3.66 -11.26 -6.99
CA GLU A 232 3.59 -10.76 -8.35
C GLU A 232 4.97 -10.82 -8.98
N LEU A 233 5.04 -11.27 -10.23
CA LEU A 233 6.20 -11.14 -11.10
C LEU A 233 5.84 -10.17 -12.21
N LEU A 234 6.62 -9.12 -12.37
CA LEU A 234 6.44 -8.11 -13.41
C LEU A 234 7.69 -8.05 -14.28
N LEU A 235 7.51 -8.25 -15.58
CA LEU A 235 8.57 -8.02 -16.55
C LEU A 235 8.57 -6.53 -16.90
N SER A 236 9.69 -5.85 -16.70
CA SER A 236 9.82 -4.43 -16.97
C SER A 236 11.11 -4.09 -17.71
N LEU A 237 11.08 -2.98 -18.43
CA LEU A 237 12.23 -2.37 -19.08
C LEU A 237 12.60 -1.12 -18.28
N THR A 238 13.78 -1.11 -17.66
CA THR A 238 14.16 -0.06 -16.73
C THR A 238 15.57 0.43 -17.05
N PHE A 239 15.69 1.71 -17.40
CA PHE A 239 16.98 2.37 -17.71
C PHE A 239 17.86 1.56 -18.67
N GLY A 240 17.27 1.08 -19.78
CA GLY A 240 18.00 0.33 -20.80
C GLY A 240 18.32 -1.13 -20.41
N ASN A 241 17.77 -1.64 -19.32
CA ASN A 241 17.90 -3.01 -18.86
C ASN A 241 16.55 -3.74 -18.84
N VAL A 242 16.60 -5.06 -18.80
CA VAL A 242 15.45 -5.93 -18.61
C VAL A 242 15.39 -6.36 -17.15
N GLN A 243 14.26 -6.19 -16.50
CA GLN A 243 14.05 -6.54 -15.11
C GLN A 243 12.89 -7.52 -14.97
N VAL A 244 13.07 -8.56 -14.17
CA VAL A 244 11.97 -9.34 -13.62
C VAL A 244 11.83 -8.96 -12.15
N GLN A 245 10.78 -8.23 -11.84
CA GLN A 245 10.46 -7.79 -10.49
C GLN A 245 9.66 -8.86 -9.77
N ALA A 246 9.88 -9.00 -8.48
CA ALA A 246 9.06 -9.81 -7.57
C ALA A 246 8.51 -8.91 -6.46
N ALA A 247 7.19 -8.95 -6.27
CA ALA A 247 6.49 -8.15 -5.28
C ALA A 247 5.59 -8.99 -4.40
N MET A 248 5.73 -8.82 -3.09
CA MET A 248 4.93 -9.53 -2.10
C MET A 248 3.55 -8.87 -1.95
N GLN A 249 2.48 -9.65 -2.14
CA GLN A 249 1.11 -9.13 -2.12
C GLN A 249 0.46 -9.17 -0.72
N HIS A 250 0.87 -10.08 0.14
CA HIS A 250 0.23 -10.32 1.45
C HIS A 250 1.26 -10.38 2.57
N PRO A 251 1.82 -9.23 3.01
CA PRO A 251 2.79 -9.20 4.11
C PRO A 251 2.15 -9.57 5.45
N MET A 252 2.93 -10.20 6.33
CA MET A 252 2.59 -10.41 7.73
C MET A 252 2.93 -9.20 8.60
N SER A 253 4.00 -8.49 8.25
CA SER A 253 4.44 -7.28 8.96
C SER A 253 3.38 -6.17 8.88
N ARG A 254 3.21 -5.44 9.99
CA ARG A 254 2.31 -4.28 10.07
C ARG A 254 3.02 -3.12 10.73
N GLY A 255 2.92 -1.97 10.08
CA GLY A 255 3.46 -0.72 10.59
C GLY A 255 2.41 0.20 11.17
N LYS A 256 2.81 1.46 11.37
CA LYS A 256 1.93 2.52 11.85
C LYS A 256 2.36 3.91 11.41
N ILE A 257 1.40 4.84 11.42
CA ILE A 257 1.58 6.27 11.16
C ILE A 257 1.01 7.04 12.35
N TYR A 258 1.81 7.95 12.92
CA TYR A 258 1.40 8.72 14.07
C TYR A 258 1.98 10.13 14.06
N LEU A 259 1.36 11.04 14.83
CA LEU A 259 1.78 12.43 14.91
C LEU A 259 3.22 12.60 15.41
N ASN A 260 3.98 13.39 14.69
CA ASN A 260 5.24 13.94 15.15
C ASN A 260 5.03 15.15 16.08
N SER A 261 4.10 16.04 15.72
CA SER A 261 3.70 17.23 16.47
C SER A 261 2.20 17.53 16.33
N ALA A 262 1.73 18.60 16.95
CA ALA A 262 0.35 19.12 16.79
C ALA A 262 0.19 20.06 15.58
N ASP A 263 1.19 20.23 14.73
CA ASP A 263 1.16 21.05 13.53
C ASP A 263 0.96 20.20 12.28
N VAL A 264 -0.07 20.51 11.49
CA VAL A 264 -0.39 19.80 10.23
C VAL A 264 0.72 19.94 9.16
N PHE A 265 1.60 20.93 9.29
CA PHE A 265 2.72 21.13 8.37
C PHE A 265 3.96 20.28 8.72
N ASP A 266 3.98 19.65 9.89
CA ASP A 266 4.99 18.66 10.22
C ASP A 266 4.56 17.30 9.64
N ALA A 267 5.48 16.63 8.96
CA ALA A 267 5.22 15.28 8.48
C ALA A 267 4.96 14.34 9.66
N PRO A 268 3.98 13.45 9.57
CA PRO A 268 3.79 12.41 10.57
C PRO A 268 4.97 11.44 10.56
N VAL A 269 5.16 10.73 11.64
CA VAL A 269 6.12 9.63 11.69
C VAL A 269 5.52 8.42 10.99
N ILE A 270 6.20 7.92 9.96
CA ILE A 270 5.84 6.72 9.23
C ILE A 270 6.80 5.61 9.66
N ASN A 271 6.28 4.58 10.31
CA ASN A 271 7.03 3.40 10.69
C ASN A 271 6.39 2.16 10.05
N PRO A 272 6.83 1.76 8.86
CA PRO A 272 6.20 0.67 8.12
C PRO A 272 6.54 -0.72 8.68
N ARG A 273 7.61 -0.87 9.48
CA ARG A 273 8.10 -2.14 10.04
C ARG A 273 8.29 -3.22 8.98
N TYR A 274 8.77 -2.84 7.81
CA TYR A 274 9.02 -3.77 6.71
C TYR A 274 9.91 -4.94 7.14
N MET A 275 9.53 -6.16 6.75
CA MET A 275 10.27 -7.40 7.02
C MET A 275 10.50 -7.70 8.52
N GLU A 276 9.70 -7.12 9.42
CA GLU A 276 9.75 -7.43 10.86
C GLU A 276 9.40 -8.91 11.10
N GLN A 277 8.49 -9.45 10.28
CA GLN A 277 8.20 -10.88 10.28
C GLN A 277 9.15 -11.62 9.35
N ARG A 278 9.86 -12.61 9.90
CA ARG A 278 10.81 -13.42 9.11
C ARG A 278 10.18 -14.09 7.90
N SER A 279 8.91 -14.48 7.99
CA SER A 279 8.14 -15.07 6.88
C SER A 279 8.09 -14.16 5.64
N ASP A 280 8.06 -12.85 5.83
CA ASP A 280 8.02 -11.89 4.72
C ASP A 280 9.37 -11.89 3.96
N MET A 281 10.48 -11.96 4.69
CA MET A 281 11.79 -12.10 4.09
C MET A 281 11.98 -13.46 3.38
N ASP A 282 11.43 -14.51 3.95
CA ASP A 282 11.54 -15.86 3.36
C ASP A 282 10.79 -15.98 2.03
N ILE A 283 9.57 -15.43 1.94
CA ILE A 283 8.79 -15.43 0.69
C ILE A 283 9.39 -14.47 -0.35
N MET A 284 9.90 -13.31 0.07
CA MET A 284 10.59 -12.38 -0.83
C MET A 284 11.88 -12.97 -1.40
N PHE A 285 12.66 -13.70 -0.58
CA PHE A 285 13.82 -14.42 -1.05
C PHE A 285 13.43 -15.47 -2.12
N ALA A 286 12.38 -16.25 -1.85
CA ALA A 286 11.89 -17.25 -2.80
C ALA A 286 11.33 -16.59 -4.08
N GLY A 287 10.61 -15.48 -3.98
CA GLY A 287 10.12 -14.67 -5.09
C GLY A 287 11.25 -14.12 -5.96
N ALA A 288 12.29 -13.55 -5.36
CA ALA A 288 13.45 -13.04 -6.08
C ALA A 288 14.22 -14.16 -6.80
N LYS A 289 14.34 -15.36 -6.18
CA LYS A 289 14.90 -16.54 -6.84
C LYS A 289 14.04 -17.04 -7.99
N LEU A 290 12.72 -16.96 -7.86
CA LEU A 290 11.80 -17.28 -8.94
C LEU A 290 11.93 -16.27 -10.10
N ALA A 291 12.02 -14.96 -9.80
CA ALA A 291 12.28 -13.92 -10.79
C ALA A 291 13.61 -14.18 -11.55
N GLN A 292 14.69 -14.55 -10.83
CA GLN A 292 15.95 -14.93 -11.45
C GLN A 292 15.76 -16.14 -12.40
N LYS A 293 15.06 -17.18 -11.94
CA LYS A 293 14.78 -18.37 -12.75
C LYS A 293 13.97 -18.04 -14.01
N VAL A 294 12.99 -17.15 -13.92
CA VAL A 294 12.19 -16.70 -15.08
C VAL A 294 13.08 -16.04 -16.12
N GLY A 295 13.96 -15.11 -15.73
CA GLY A 295 14.91 -14.46 -16.64
C GLY A 295 15.91 -15.42 -17.27
N GLN A 296 16.22 -16.55 -16.62
CA GLN A 296 17.13 -17.60 -17.10
C GLN A 296 16.41 -18.72 -17.89
N THR A 297 15.11 -18.58 -18.16
CA THR A 297 14.31 -19.61 -18.85
C THR A 297 13.94 -19.13 -20.25
N ASP A 298 14.11 -19.99 -21.27
CA ASP A 298 13.70 -19.70 -22.63
C ASP A 298 12.17 -19.63 -22.76
N PRO A 299 11.63 -18.75 -23.64
CA PRO A 299 12.39 -17.93 -24.61
C PRO A 299 13.00 -16.64 -24.02
N LEU A 300 12.66 -16.25 -22.78
CA LEU A 300 13.09 -14.97 -22.21
C LEU A 300 14.62 -14.86 -22.12
N ASN A 301 15.28 -15.96 -21.70
CA ASN A 301 16.75 -16.02 -21.59
C ASN A 301 17.48 -15.68 -22.91
N SER A 302 16.86 -15.97 -24.07
CA SER A 302 17.45 -15.63 -25.37
C SER A 302 17.59 -14.12 -25.61
N TYR A 303 16.84 -13.28 -24.88
CA TYR A 303 16.90 -11.81 -24.93
C TYR A 303 17.76 -11.20 -23.82
N MET A 304 18.11 -12.00 -22.78
CA MET A 304 18.92 -11.57 -21.65
C MET A 304 20.42 -11.64 -21.96
N GLY A 305 21.12 -10.59 -21.62
CA GLY A 305 22.59 -10.57 -21.57
C GLY A 305 23.10 -10.97 -20.18
N SER A 306 24.11 -10.26 -19.67
CA SER A 306 24.66 -10.53 -18.35
C SER A 306 23.70 -10.05 -17.24
N GLN A 307 23.58 -10.85 -16.17
CA GLN A 307 22.88 -10.41 -14.95
C GLN A 307 23.67 -9.25 -14.31
N VAL A 308 23.00 -8.11 -14.12
CA VAL A 308 23.58 -6.87 -13.59
C VAL A 308 23.34 -6.73 -12.09
N ASN A 309 22.11 -7.10 -11.64
CA ASN A 309 21.72 -6.97 -10.23
C ASN A 309 20.73 -8.10 -9.84
N PRO A 310 20.97 -8.83 -8.73
CA PRO A 310 22.22 -8.84 -7.97
C PRO A 310 23.39 -9.34 -8.80
N SER A 311 24.64 -9.11 -8.31
CA SER A 311 25.84 -9.68 -8.93
C SER A 311 25.68 -11.19 -9.11
N VAL A 312 26.23 -11.74 -10.20
CA VAL A 312 26.25 -13.18 -10.47
C VAL A 312 26.94 -13.97 -9.36
N ASN A 313 27.82 -13.32 -8.59
CA ASN A 313 28.50 -13.92 -7.42
C ASN A 313 27.62 -14.00 -6.16
N THR A 314 26.38 -13.51 -6.22
CA THR A 314 25.39 -13.65 -5.14
C THR A 314 24.79 -15.05 -5.19
N THR A 315 25.43 -16.00 -4.53
CA THR A 315 25.08 -17.44 -4.63
C THR A 315 24.48 -17.99 -3.34
N THR A 316 24.95 -17.55 -2.17
CA THR A 316 24.43 -18.04 -0.87
C THR A 316 23.16 -17.33 -0.44
N ARG A 317 22.40 -17.97 0.46
CA ARG A 317 21.19 -17.38 1.04
C ARG A 317 21.51 -16.08 1.80
N GLU A 318 22.61 -16.05 2.52
CA GLU A 318 23.06 -14.89 3.31
C GLU A 318 23.36 -13.68 2.41
N GLN A 319 24.04 -13.90 1.29
CA GLN A 319 24.30 -12.87 0.29
C GLN A 319 23.02 -12.34 -0.33
N TRP A 320 22.06 -13.23 -0.67
CA TRP A 320 20.74 -12.81 -1.18
C TRP A 320 19.94 -12.00 -0.15
N ILE A 321 19.93 -12.41 1.12
CA ILE A 321 19.25 -11.67 2.18
C ILE A 321 19.92 -10.31 2.40
N GLY A 322 21.25 -10.23 2.36
CA GLY A 322 21.99 -8.97 2.42
C GLY A 322 21.64 -8.04 1.25
N TRP A 323 21.56 -8.57 0.05
CA TRP A 323 21.12 -7.83 -1.12
C TRP A 323 19.65 -7.34 -1.00
N LEU A 324 18.72 -8.22 -0.60
CA LEU A 324 17.32 -7.89 -0.41
C LEU A 324 17.15 -6.71 0.58
N ARG A 325 17.85 -6.73 1.71
CA ARG A 325 17.77 -5.64 2.71
C ARG A 325 18.13 -4.27 2.16
N ASN A 326 18.97 -4.22 1.13
CA ASN A 326 19.42 -2.98 0.49
C ASN A 326 18.61 -2.61 -0.77
N GLN A 327 17.84 -3.56 -1.34
CA GLN A 327 17.16 -3.39 -2.63
C GLN A 327 15.63 -3.46 -2.53
N LEU A 328 15.10 -3.92 -1.38
CA LEU A 328 13.66 -3.90 -1.16
C LEU A 328 13.16 -2.46 -1.09
N HIS A 329 12.11 -2.19 -1.83
CA HIS A 329 11.44 -0.89 -1.85
C HIS A 329 9.91 -1.07 -1.86
N THR A 330 9.20 -0.02 -1.52
CA THR A 330 7.75 0.06 -1.62
C THR A 330 7.29 0.02 -3.08
N GLU A 331 6.13 -0.53 -3.35
CA GLU A 331 5.41 -0.37 -4.62
C GLU A 331 4.46 0.84 -4.60
N PHE A 332 4.56 1.67 -3.56
CA PHE A 332 3.69 2.83 -3.37
C PHE A 332 2.21 2.44 -3.22
N HIS A 333 1.96 1.30 -2.58
CA HIS A 333 0.63 0.76 -2.28
C HIS A 333 0.29 0.75 -0.77
N PRO A 334 0.71 1.76 0.04
CA PRO A 334 0.40 1.75 1.47
C PRO A 334 -1.10 1.87 1.70
N CYS A 335 -1.61 1.08 2.64
CA CYS A 335 -3.01 1.10 3.05
C CYS A 335 -3.19 0.64 4.49
N GLY A 336 -4.44 0.70 4.99
CA GLY A 336 -4.83 0.08 6.25
C GLY A 336 -4.85 0.99 7.47
N THR A 337 -4.38 2.24 7.40
CA THR A 337 -4.28 3.15 8.57
C THR A 337 -5.60 3.71 9.08
N ALA A 338 -6.70 3.47 8.34
CA ALA A 338 -8.08 3.74 8.76
C ALA A 338 -8.95 2.50 8.51
N SER A 339 -8.53 1.35 9.02
CA SER A 339 -9.07 0.02 8.71
C SER A 339 -10.58 -0.10 8.93
N MET A 340 -11.27 -0.70 7.95
CA MET A 340 -12.65 -1.16 8.07
C MET A 340 -12.67 -2.51 8.80
N MET A 341 -12.69 -2.45 10.11
CA MET A 341 -12.71 -3.61 11.01
C MET A 341 -13.67 -3.34 12.17
N PRO A 342 -14.11 -4.36 12.91
CA PRO A 342 -14.83 -4.15 14.19
C PRO A 342 -14.02 -3.25 15.13
N ARG A 343 -14.68 -2.33 15.84
CA ARG A 343 -14.03 -1.38 16.75
C ARG A 343 -13.15 -2.07 17.81
N ASN A 344 -13.61 -3.17 18.36
CA ASN A 344 -12.87 -3.97 19.35
C ASN A 344 -11.68 -4.75 18.78
N LEU A 345 -11.49 -4.71 17.47
CA LEU A 345 -10.33 -5.22 16.75
C LEU A 345 -9.45 -4.08 16.19
N GLY A 346 -9.54 -2.88 16.77
CA GLY A 346 -8.77 -1.74 16.31
C GLY A 346 -9.26 -1.13 14.98
N GLY A 347 -10.54 -1.40 14.61
CA GLY A 347 -11.16 -0.76 13.45
C GLY A 347 -11.36 0.74 13.66
N VAL A 348 -11.25 1.50 12.57
CA VAL A 348 -11.44 2.95 12.54
C VAL A 348 -12.80 3.32 11.97
N VAL A 349 -13.24 2.60 10.95
CA VAL A 349 -14.54 2.80 10.30
C VAL A 349 -15.35 1.53 10.28
N ASN A 350 -16.70 1.68 10.26
CA ASN A 350 -17.62 0.58 10.05
C ASN A 350 -17.83 0.29 8.55
N ASN A 351 -18.72 -0.64 8.22
CA ASN A 351 -19.06 -1.01 6.84
C ASN A 351 -19.82 0.08 6.05
N GLU A 352 -20.22 1.17 6.69
CA GLU A 352 -20.76 2.37 6.06
C GLU A 352 -19.69 3.47 5.93
N LEU A 353 -18.42 3.16 6.21
CA LEU A 353 -17.28 4.08 6.21
C LEU A 353 -17.34 5.17 7.30
N LEU A 354 -18.29 5.08 8.23
CA LEU A 354 -18.40 6.00 9.36
C LEU A 354 -17.29 5.73 10.38
N VAL A 355 -16.62 6.79 10.80
CA VAL A 355 -15.62 6.75 11.88
C VAL A 355 -16.31 6.44 13.20
N TYR A 356 -15.85 5.40 13.89
CA TYR A 356 -16.45 5.00 15.18
C TYR A 356 -16.44 6.13 16.20
N GLY A 357 -17.59 6.28 16.90
CA GLY A 357 -17.81 7.36 17.86
C GLY A 357 -18.24 8.68 17.25
N THR A 358 -18.47 8.72 15.93
CA THR A 358 -19.00 9.88 15.23
C THR A 358 -20.32 9.58 14.51
N SER A 359 -21.13 10.61 14.24
CA SER A 359 -22.43 10.45 13.56
C SER A 359 -22.39 10.78 12.05
N ASN A 360 -21.39 11.54 11.59
CA ASN A 360 -21.36 12.10 10.24
C ASN A 360 -19.94 12.38 9.72
N LEU A 361 -18.94 11.66 10.23
CA LEU A 361 -17.57 11.69 9.72
C LEU A 361 -17.27 10.37 9.02
N ARG A 362 -16.85 10.43 7.76
CA ARG A 362 -16.46 9.26 6.97
C ARG A 362 -15.01 9.34 6.54
N VAL A 363 -14.40 8.15 6.34
CA VAL A 363 -13.13 8.01 5.62
C VAL A 363 -13.40 7.25 4.32
N VAL A 364 -12.89 7.80 3.20
CA VAL A 364 -13.03 7.23 1.87
C VAL A 364 -11.66 7.26 1.19
N ASP A 365 -10.79 6.37 1.59
CA ASP A 365 -9.48 6.13 0.98
C ASP A 365 -8.95 4.72 1.30
N ALA A 366 -7.67 4.40 0.94
CA ALA A 366 -7.06 3.08 1.12
C ALA A 366 -6.56 2.81 2.54
#